data_d267f5e80e5315e6364c3553dc2efcdc
#
_entry.id   d267f5e80e5315e6364c3553dc2efcdc
#
_cell.length_a   1.000
_cell.length_b   1.000
_cell.length_c   1.000
_cell.angle_alpha   90.00
_cell.angle_beta   90.00
_cell.angle_gamma   90.00
#
_symmetry.space_group_name_H-M   'P 1'
#
loop_
_entity.id
_entity.type
_entity.pdbx_description
1 polymer ?
#
loop_
_entity_poly.entity_id
_entity_poly.type
_entity_poly.pdbx_seq_one_letter_code
_entity_poly.pdbx_strand_id
1 'polypeptide(L)'
;MKKALLFGSIGVLAETSELQRRAYNEALKLNNVGWRWNIGTYCNLLQEPGGKKRLSSFGGGALAKELIEKIHYDKQEIFEDLVRNGIEPRSGCLEAVKTCKDLGIKLGFITTTTPKTIAIIKEGLSNYIDFEDFDLITSNQLVKQGKPNVEIYEYALSKLKISANEAIAIEDTKANQSSANLCGIDCYLFPGEYATINCEDMLGKKIITEKLELLKILD
;
A
#
# COMPACT_ATOMS: atom_id res chain seq x y z
N MET A 1 -7.79 -17.20 19.16
CA MET A 1 -8.67 -16.14 18.64
C MET A 1 -7.78 -15.00 18.16
N LYS A 2 -8.05 -14.45 16.98
CA LYS A 2 -7.31 -13.32 16.43
C LYS A 2 -7.60 -12.05 17.24
N LYS A 3 -6.56 -11.28 17.56
CA LYS A 3 -6.62 -10.06 18.39
C LYS A 3 -6.30 -8.78 17.61
N ALA A 4 -5.72 -8.90 16.41
CA ALA A 4 -5.40 -7.75 15.57
C ALA A 4 -5.58 -8.04 14.08
N LEU A 5 -6.07 -7.04 13.34
CA LEU A 5 -6.06 -6.95 11.89
C LEU A 5 -5.07 -5.87 11.46
N LEU A 6 -4.12 -6.23 10.61
CA LEU A 6 -3.04 -5.37 10.13
C LEU A 6 -3.20 -5.10 8.64
N PHE A 7 -3.63 -3.88 8.28
CA PHE A 7 -3.61 -3.39 6.90
C PHE A 7 -2.18 -3.00 6.54
N GLY A 8 -1.54 -3.80 5.72
CA GLY A 8 -0.10 -3.74 5.52
C GLY A 8 0.39 -2.60 4.62
N SER A 9 -0.47 -2.01 3.80
CA SER A 9 -0.06 -0.97 2.85
C SER A 9 -1.20 -0.04 2.48
N ILE A 10 -0.86 1.08 1.82
CA ILE A 10 -1.85 1.99 1.22
C ILE A 10 -2.73 1.23 0.24
N GLY A 11 -2.13 0.40 -0.64
CA GLY A 11 -2.82 -0.36 -1.66
C GLY A 11 -3.78 -1.43 -1.13
N VAL A 12 -3.75 -1.73 0.18
CA VAL A 12 -4.79 -2.53 0.85
C VAL A 12 -6.00 -1.69 1.20
N LEU A 13 -5.80 -0.48 1.73
CA LEU A 13 -6.90 0.40 2.13
C LEU A 13 -7.56 1.08 0.94
N ALA A 14 -6.77 1.57 -0.02
CA ALA A 14 -7.23 2.31 -1.19
C ALA A 14 -6.38 2.00 -2.42
N GLU A 15 -7.03 1.83 -3.59
CA GLU A 15 -6.32 1.69 -4.85
C GLU A 15 -5.87 3.07 -5.36
N THR A 16 -4.56 3.30 -5.32
CA THR A 16 -3.98 4.59 -5.72
C THR A 16 -3.15 4.51 -7.01
N SER A 17 -3.03 3.34 -7.62
CA SER A 17 -2.14 3.13 -8.77
C SER A 17 -2.54 3.98 -9.98
N GLU A 18 -3.84 4.13 -10.25
CA GLU A 18 -4.32 5.00 -11.33
C GLU A 18 -3.99 6.48 -11.06
N LEU A 19 -4.17 6.95 -9.83
CA LEU A 19 -3.80 8.32 -9.45
C LEU A 19 -2.29 8.55 -9.60
N GLN A 20 -1.48 7.59 -9.19
CA GLN A 20 -0.04 7.62 -9.37
C GLN A 20 0.34 7.69 -10.86
N ARG A 21 -0.28 6.85 -11.72
CA ARG A 21 -0.04 6.84 -13.15
C ARG A 21 -0.43 8.18 -13.80
N ARG A 22 -1.58 8.71 -13.45
CA ARG A 22 -2.05 10.04 -13.93
C ARG A 22 -1.07 11.13 -13.50
N ALA A 23 -0.65 11.14 -12.25
CA ALA A 23 0.30 12.11 -11.74
C ALA A 23 1.65 12.04 -12.49
N TYR A 24 2.15 10.83 -12.82
CA TYR A 24 3.34 10.70 -13.66
C TYR A 24 3.13 11.29 -15.05
N ASN A 25 2.03 10.98 -15.71
CA ASN A 25 1.76 11.49 -17.06
C ASN A 25 1.66 13.02 -17.11
N GLU A 26 1.02 13.63 -16.10
CA GLU A 26 0.96 15.09 -16.01
C GLU A 26 2.35 15.70 -15.69
N ALA A 27 3.11 15.11 -14.79
CA ALA A 27 4.47 15.58 -14.48
C ALA A 27 5.41 15.47 -15.67
N LEU A 28 5.34 14.39 -16.44
CA LEU A 28 6.10 14.22 -17.69
C LEU A 28 5.75 15.33 -18.70
N LYS A 29 4.46 15.59 -18.89
CA LYS A 29 3.96 16.66 -19.75
C LYS A 29 4.43 18.04 -19.31
N LEU A 30 4.35 18.37 -18.02
CA LEU A 30 4.82 19.64 -17.45
C LEU A 30 6.31 19.88 -17.69
N ASN A 31 7.10 18.81 -17.74
CA ASN A 31 8.53 18.86 -17.97
C ASN A 31 8.93 18.64 -19.45
N ASN A 32 7.99 18.75 -20.39
CA ASN A 32 8.22 18.60 -21.83
C ASN A 32 8.82 17.23 -22.21
N VAL A 33 8.57 16.18 -21.42
CA VAL A 33 8.95 14.81 -21.77
C VAL A 33 7.80 14.15 -22.52
N GLY A 34 8.03 13.75 -23.77
CA GLY A 34 7.00 13.22 -24.66
C GLY A 34 6.49 11.81 -24.33
N TRP A 35 6.84 11.26 -23.16
CA TRP A 35 6.40 9.94 -22.74
C TRP A 35 4.99 9.99 -22.17
N ARG A 36 4.25 8.91 -22.44
CA ARG A 36 2.94 8.66 -21.82
C ARG A 36 2.82 7.20 -21.44
N TRP A 37 2.60 6.94 -20.16
CA TRP A 37 2.41 5.61 -19.66
C TRP A 37 0.92 5.23 -19.68
N ASN A 38 0.56 4.27 -20.54
CA ASN A 38 -0.74 3.62 -20.48
C ASN A 38 -0.79 2.62 -19.31
N ILE A 39 -1.94 2.01 -19.06
CA ILE A 39 -2.13 1.07 -17.95
C ILE A 39 -1.15 -0.09 -18.04
N GLY A 40 -1.05 -0.76 -19.21
CA GLY A 40 -0.15 -1.92 -19.38
C GLY A 40 1.32 -1.55 -19.15
N THR A 41 1.77 -0.41 -19.67
CA THR A 41 3.13 0.10 -19.39
C THR A 41 3.32 0.33 -17.89
N TYR A 42 2.34 0.94 -17.23
CA TYR A 42 2.47 1.24 -15.80
C TYR A 42 2.46 -0.01 -14.92
N CYS A 43 1.63 -1.01 -15.24
CA CYS A 43 1.65 -2.32 -14.56
C CYS A 43 3.05 -2.97 -14.61
N ASN A 44 3.69 -2.94 -15.79
CA ASN A 44 5.06 -3.45 -15.93
C ASN A 44 6.07 -2.64 -15.08
N LEU A 45 5.92 -1.32 -15.06
CA LEU A 45 6.79 -0.44 -14.27
C LEU A 45 6.60 -0.60 -12.75
N LEU A 46 5.46 -1.09 -12.30
CA LEU A 46 5.20 -1.37 -10.88
C LEU A 46 5.89 -2.62 -10.36
N GLN A 47 6.38 -3.51 -11.23
CA GLN A 47 7.13 -4.71 -10.81
C GLN A 47 8.43 -4.36 -10.08
N GLU A 48 9.00 -3.17 -10.35
CA GLU A 48 10.16 -2.65 -9.62
C GLU A 48 9.76 -1.50 -8.72
N PRO A 49 10.19 -1.51 -7.45
CA PRO A 49 9.92 -0.41 -6.52
C PRO A 49 10.79 0.81 -6.83
N GLY A 50 10.29 2.00 -6.48
CA GLY A 50 11.04 3.24 -6.55
C GLY A 50 10.68 4.14 -7.74
N GLY A 51 10.06 5.29 -7.42
CA GLY A 51 9.54 6.22 -8.44
C GLY A 51 10.61 6.83 -9.36
N LYS A 52 11.75 7.22 -8.80
CA LYS A 52 12.89 7.78 -9.56
C LYS A 52 13.57 6.70 -10.41
N LYS A 53 13.73 5.50 -9.85
CA LYS A 53 14.26 4.34 -10.59
C LYS A 53 13.40 4.03 -11.80
N ARG A 54 12.07 4.07 -11.64
CA ARG A 54 11.10 3.84 -12.72
C ARG A 54 11.26 4.85 -13.88
N LEU A 55 11.48 6.13 -13.57
CA LEU A 55 11.76 7.15 -14.59
C LEU A 55 13.10 6.89 -15.32
N SER A 56 14.14 6.56 -14.56
CA SER A 56 15.45 6.26 -15.13
C SER A 56 15.43 5.00 -16.01
N SER A 57 14.83 3.90 -15.52
CA SER A 57 14.76 2.62 -16.25
C SER A 57 13.93 2.73 -17.53
N PHE A 58 12.78 3.41 -17.49
CA PHE A 58 11.93 3.58 -18.68
C PHE A 58 12.65 4.34 -19.80
N GLY A 59 13.44 5.34 -19.44
CA GLY A 59 14.21 6.14 -20.39
C GLY A 59 15.53 5.54 -20.83
N GLY A 60 15.92 4.37 -20.35
CA GLY A 60 17.24 3.80 -20.65
C GLY A 60 18.39 4.72 -20.27
N GLY A 61 18.21 5.57 -19.25
CA GLY A 61 19.22 6.58 -18.84
C GLY A 61 19.22 7.87 -19.66
N ALA A 62 18.23 8.07 -20.55
CA ALA A 62 18.16 9.27 -21.42
C ALA A 62 17.83 10.57 -20.66
N LEU A 63 17.25 10.50 -19.46
CA LEU A 63 16.93 11.67 -18.64
C LEU A 63 18.09 12.02 -17.71
N ALA A 64 18.45 13.31 -17.66
CA ALA A 64 19.37 13.81 -16.66
C ALA A 64 18.81 13.63 -15.24
N LYS A 65 19.70 13.44 -14.27
CA LYS A 65 19.33 13.19 -12.86
C LYS A 65 18.47 14.33 -12.29
N GLU A 66 18.82 15.56 -12.60
CA GLU A 66 18.11 16.77 -12.15
C GLU A 66 16.66 16.79 -12.69
N LEU A 67 16.46 16.36 -13.93
CA LEU A 67 15.14 16.27 -14.55
C LEU A 67 14.30 15.16 -13.92
N ILE A 68 14.92 14.01 -13.61
CA ILE A 68 14.24 12.92 -12.87
C ILE A 68 13.77 13.39 -11.50
N GLU A 69 14.62 14.13 -10.76
CA GLU A 69 14.27 14.70 -9.46
C GLU A 69 13.09 15.66 -9.58
N LYS A 70 13.12 16.54 -10.57
CA LYS A 70 12.05 17.51 -10.82
C LYS A 70 10.74 16.83 -11.20
N ILE A 71 10.74 15.89 -12.15
CA ILE A 71 9.55 15.14 -12.55
C ILE A 71 8.97 14.38 -11.35
N HIS A 72 9.83 13.77 -10.53
CA HIS A 72 9.38 13.05 -9.34
C HIS A 72 8.76 13.98 -8.30
N TYR A 73 9.30 15.18 -8.12
CA TYR A 73 8.74 16.21 -7.25
C TYR A 73 7.36 16.68 -7.77
N ASP A 74 7.28 17.11 -9.02
CA ASP A 74 6.02 17.58 -9.64
C ASP A 74 4.94 16.47 -9.58
N LYS A 75 5.33 15.23 -9.88
CA LYS A 75 4.44 14.07 -9.75
C LYS A 75 3.90 13.91 -8.33
N GLN A 76 4.74 14.14 -7.33
CA GLN A 76 4.32 13.98 -5.93
C GLN A 76 3.27 15.03 -5.55
N GLU A 77 3.48 16.30 -5.90
CA GLU A 77 2.51 17.37 -5.68
C GLU A 77 1.17 17.08 -6.38
N ILE A 78 1.21 16.67 -7.66
CA ILE A 78 0.00 16.32 -8.40
C ILE A 78 -0.73 15.13 -7.78
N PHE A 79 0.01 14.12 -7.34
CA PHE A 79 -0.58 12.95 -6.67
C PHE A 79 -1.28 13.34 -5.36
N GLU A 80 -0.66 14.21 -4.57
CA GLU A 80 -1.23 14.72 -3.32
C GLU A 80 -2.55 15.44 -3.57
N ASP A 81 -2.60 16.32 -4.57
CA ASP A 81 -3.83 17.02 -4.95
C ASP A 81 -4.93 16.06 -5.44
N LEU A 82 -4.56 15.05 -6.22
CA LEU A 82 -5.53 14.04 -6.66
C LEU A 82 -6.12 13.24 -5.48
N VAL A 83 -5.31 12.91 -4.48
CA VAL A 83 -5.75 12.19 -3.28
C VAL A 83 -6.63 13.08 -2.39
N ARG A 84 -6.29 14.36 -2.23
CA ARG A 84 -7.10 15.33 -1.44
C ARG A 84 -8.49 15.55 -2.02
N ASN A 85 -8.68 15.36 -3.31
CA ASN A 85 -10.00 15.38 -3.93
C ASN A 85 -10.91 14.20 -3.52
N GLY A 86 -10.39 13.31 -2.68
CA GLY A 86 -11.08 12.13 -2.14
C GLY A 86 -10.70 10.85 -2.88
N ILE A 87 -10.46 9.81 -2.09
CA ILE A 87 -10.28 8.44 -2.55
C ILE A 87 -11.25 7.54 -1.79
N GLU A 88 -11.62 6.42 -2.41
CA GLU A 88 -12.51 5.46 -1.79
C GLU A 88 -11.73 4.29 -1.20
N PRO A 89 -12.17 3.73 -0.06
CA PRO A 89 -11.59 2.51 0.46
C PRO A 89 -11.92 1.34 -0.49
N ARG A 90 -10.98 0.40 -0.58
CA ARG A 90 -11.22 -0.83 -1.35
C ARG A 90 -12.35 -1.65 -0.74
N SER A 91 -13.00 -2.42 -1.61
CA SER A 91 -14.19 -3.21 -1.29
C SER A 91 -13.97 -4.09 -0.05
N GLY A 92 -14.80 -3.91 0.98
CA GLY A 92 -14.76 -4.63 2.25
C GLY A 92 -13.84 -4.03 3.31
N CYS A 93 -12.97 -3.07 3.00
CA CYS A 93 -12.07 -2.47 3.99
C CYS A 93 -12.82 -1.68 5.06
N LEU A 94 -13.82 -0.89 4.67
CA LEU A 94 -14.64 -0.13 5.61
C LEU A 94 -15.41 -1.06 6.55
N GLU A 95 -16.02 -2.12 6.00
CA GLU A 95 -16.74 -3.12 6.79
C GLU A 95 -15.79 -3.87 7.73
N ALA A 96 -14.56 -4.16 7.28
CA ALA A 96 -13.56 -4.81 8.13
C ALA A 96 -13.15 -3.93 9.32
N VAL A 97 -12.95 -2.62 9.09
CA VAL A 97 -12.66 -1.67 10.18
C VAL A 97 -13.79 -1.64 11.20
N LYS A 98 -15.04 -1.51 10.75
CA LYS A 98 -16.23 -1.52 11.63
C LYS A 98 -16.34 -2.82 12.41
N THR A 99 -16.19 -3.97 11.73
CA THR A 99 -16.28 -5.28 12.38
C THR A 99 -15.19 -5.46 13.44
N CYS A 100 -13.96 -5.01 13.19
CA CYS A 100 -12.88 -5.06 14.19
C CYS A 100 -13.23 -4.25 15.44
N LYS A 101 -13.79 -3.04 15.27
CA LYS A 101 -14.25 -2.21 16.39
C LYS A 101 -15.33 -2.93 17.22
N ASP A 102 -16.35 -3.48 16.55
CA ASP A 102 -17.45 -4.17 17.21
C ASP A 102 -16.99 -5.40 17.99
N LEU A 103 -15.97 -6.10 17.50
CA LEU A 103 -15.41 -7.30 18.11
C LEU A 103 -14.24 -7.00 19.08
N GLY A 104 -13.83 -5.74 19.24
CA GLY A 104 -12.67 -5.38 20.07
C GLY A 104 -11.33 -5.90 19.53
N ILE A 105 -11.23 -6.11 18.21
CA ILE A 105 -10.01 -6.51 17.52
C ILE A 105 -9.20 -5.25 17.19
N LYS A 106 -7.92 -5.24 17.59
CA LYS A 106 -7.02 -4.10 17.34
C LYS A 106 -6.80 -3.87 15.85
N LEU A 107 -6.71 -2.61 15.46
CA LEU A 107 -6.44 -2.19 14.10
C LEU A 107 -5.02 -1.64 13.96
N GLY A 108 -4.28 -2.12 12.94
CA GLY A 108 -2.98 -1.59 12.57
C GLY A 108 -2.92 -1.16 11.11
N PHE A 109 -2.42 0.06 10.84
CA PHE A 109 -2.01 0.47 9.51
C PHE A 109 -0.49 0.38 9.41
N ILE A 110 0.00 -0.73 8.85
CA ILE A 110 1.40 -1.12 8.89
C ILE A 110 2.07 -0.80 7.56
N THR A 111 2.55 0.40 7.44
CA THR A 111 3.19 0.93 6.23
C THR A 111 4.64 1.37 6.48
N THR A 112 5.46 1.36 5.44
CA THR A 112 6.82 1.92 5.42
C THR A 112 6.94 3.12 4.49
N THR A 113 5.83 3.81 4.24
CA THR A 113 5.83 5.08 3.52
C THR A 113 6.17 6.26 4.45
N THR A 114 6.29 7.46 3.91
CA THR A 114 6.62 8.66 4.68
C THR A 114 5.43 9.16 5.51
N PRO A 115 5.66 9.85 6.65
CA PRO A 115 4.59 10.50 7.41
C PRO A 115 3.74 11.48 6.58
N LYS A 116 4.37 12.20 5.65
CA LYS A 116 3.66 13.11 4.71
C LYS A 116 2.64 12.33 3.87
N THR A 117 3.05 11.21 3.28
CA THR A 117 2.14 10.37 2.48
C THR A 117 1.01 9.81 3.33
N ILE A 118 1.30 9.37 4.57
CA ILE A 118 0.28 8.88 5.50
C ILE A 118 -0.77 9.96 5.78
N ALA A 119 -0.33 11.19 6.07
CA ALA A 119 -1.25 12.32 6.34
C ALA A 119 -2.19 12.57 5.15
N ILE A 120 -1.68 12.54 3.93
CA ILE A 120 -2.47 12.74 2.71
C ILE A 120 -3.49 11.59 2.49
N ILE A 121 -3.08 10.34 2.73
CA ILE A 121 -4.00 9.19 2.63
C ILE A 121 -5.09 9.27 3.69
N LYS A 122 -4.74 9.66 4.93
CA LYS A 122 -5.74 9.90 6.00
C LYS A 122 -6.74 10.97 5.59
N GLU A 123 -6.27 12.09 5.03
CA GLU A 123 -7.11 13.17 4.52
C GLU A 123 -8.03 12.67 3.39
N GLY A 124 -7.49 11.97 2.41
CA GLY A 124 -8.26 11.45 1.27
C GLY A 124 -9.33 10.42 1.65
N LEU A 125 -9.12 9.64 2.72
CA LEU A 125 -10.05 8.63 3.23
C LEU A 125 -10.96 9.15 4.35
N SER A 126 -10.83 10.40 4.79
CA SER A 126 -11.48 10.92 6.00
C SER A 126 -13.01 10.86 5.99
N ASN A 127 -13.64 10.85 4.80
CA ASN A 127 -15.08 10.69 4.66
C ASN A 127 -15.57 9.25 4.95
N TYR A 128 -14.65 8.26 5.02
CA TYR A 128 -14.98 6.85 5.14
C TYR A 128 -14.39 6.21 6.39
N ILE A 129 -13.14 6.53 6.72
CA ILE A 129 -12.36 5.88 7.76
C ILE A 129 -11.84 6.94 8.73
N ASP A 130 -12.20 6.78 10.02
CA ASP A 130 -11.56 7.52 11.08
C ASP A 130 -10.26 6.80 11.50
N PHE A 131 -9.13 7.44 11.26
CA PHE A 131 -7.84 6.86 11.61
C PHE A 131 -7.50 6.88 13.10
N GLU A 132 -8.31 7.55 13.92
CA GLU A 132 -8.25 7.44 15.37
C GLU A 132 -8.76 6.08 15.88
N ASP A 133 -9.45 5.32 15.03
CA ASP A 133 -9.83 3.94 15.31
C ASP A 133 -8.65 2.95 15.25
N PHE A 134 -7.50 3.37 14.72
CA PHE A 134 -6.32 2.52 14.59
C PHE A 134 -5.46 2.58 15.86
N ASP A 135 -5.22 1.42 16.48
CA ASP A 135 -4.33 1.29 17.64
C ASP A 135 -2.86 1.53 17.29
N LEU A 136 -2.50 1.37 16.02
CA LEU A 136 -1.14 1.59 15.53
C LEU A 136 -1.11 2.03 14.07
N ILE A 137 -0.41 3.13 13.81
CA ILE A 137 -0.05 3.58 12.46
C ILE A 137 1.48 3.67 12.40
N THR A 138 2.09 3.00 11.41
CA THR A 138 3.56 2.98 11.27
C THR A 138 4.02 3.81 10.07
N SER A 139 5.32 4.13 10.03
CA SER A 139 5.97 4.82 8.92
C SER A 139 7.39 4.31 8.72
N ASN A 140 8.05 4.78 7.66
CA ASN A 140 9.46 4.48 7.38
C ASN A 140 10.43 4.99 8.46
N GLN A 141 10.01 5.89 9.33
CA GLN A 141 10.84 6.43 10.41
C GLN A 141 11.00 5.48 11.61
N LEU A 142 10.19 4.43 11.67
CA LEU A 142 10.17 3.49 12.80
C LEU A 142 11.08 2.28 12.60
N VAL A 143 11.67 2.13 11.41
CA VAL A 143 12.49 0.99 11.03
C VAL A 143 13.69 1.44 10.20
N LYS A 144 14.75 0.65 10.23
CA LYS A 144 15.94 0.89 9.41
C LYS A 144 15.75 0.41 7.98
N GLN A 145 15.01 -0.67 7.81
CA GLN A 145 14.72 -1.26 6.52
C GLN A 145 13.21 -1.38 6.34
N GLY A 146 12.71 -0.79 5.26
CA GLY A 146 11.30 -0.93 4.85
C GLY A 146 11.01 -2.32 4.28
N LYS A 147 9.72 -2.60 4.05
CA LYS A 147 9.28 -3.82 3.36
C LYS A 147 10.05 -4.01 2.04
N PRO A 148 10.40 -5.23 1.73
CA PRO A 148 9.94 -6.52 2.27
C PRO A 148 10.70 -7.02 3.51
N ASN A 149 11.48 -6.20 4.20
CA ASN A 149 12.08 -6.58 5.48
C ASN A 149 11.00 -6.77 6.56
N VAL A 150 11.24 -7.67 7.50
CA VAL A 150 10.28 -8.06 8.56
C VAL A 150 10.15 -7.02 9.67
N GLU A 151 11.11 -6.12 9.81
CA GLU A 151 11.30 -5.21 10.94
C GLU A 151 10.03 -4.45 11.33
N ILE A 152 9.23 -3.98 10.34
CA ILE A 152 8.00 -3.23 10.62
C ILE A 152 6.91 -4.10 11.26
N TYR A 153 6.85 -5.39 10.92
CA TYR A 153 5.89 -6.31 11.52
C TYR A 153 6.31 -6.74 12.92
N GLU A 154 7.60 -6.98 13.15
CA GLU A 154 8.15 -7.20 14.50
C GLU A 154 7.87 -6.01 15.41
N TYR A 155 8.10 -4.80 14.92
CA TYR A 155 7.75 -3.56 15.61
C TYR A 155 6.25 -3.52 15.95
N ALA A 156 5.39 -3.83 14.98
CA ALA A 156 3.94 -3.79 15.16
C ALA A 156 3.47 -4.80 16.23
N LEU A 157 3.93 -6.03 16.18
CA LEU A 157 3.61 -7.06 17.18
C LEU A 157 4.03 -6.63 18.58
N SER A 158 5.24 -6.08 18.71
CA SER A 158 5.76 -5.57 19.98
C SER A 158 4.91 -4.42 20.54
N LYS A 159 4.55 -3.44 19.70
CA LYS A 159 3.73 -2.27 20.11
C LYS A 159 2.32 -2.65 20.50
N LEU A 160 1.70 -3.54 19.74
CA LEU A 160 0.35 -4.05 20.01
C LEU A 160 0.32 -5.06 21.17
N LYS A 161 1.51 -5.53 21.62
CA LYS A 161 1.67 -6.52 22.69
C LYS A 161 0.91 -7.83 22.41
N ILE A 162 1.07 -8.34 21.20
CA ILE A 162 0.46 -9.59 20.72
C ILE A 162 1.52 -10.50 20.09
N SER A 163 1.23 -11.78 20.03
CA SER A 163 2.02 -12.77 19.30
C SER A 163 1.58 -12.84 17.82
N ALA A 164 2.46 -13.34 16.95
CA ALA A 164 2.20 -13.39 15.52
C ALA A 164 0.95 -14.20 15.16
N ASN A 165 0.69 -15.31 15.84
CA ASN A 165 -0.49 -16.16 15.63
C ASN A 165 -1.82 -15.48 16.07
N GLU A 166 -1.75 -14.40 16.85
CA GLU A 166 -2.91 -13.58 17.25
C GLU A 166 -3.23 -12.47 16.26
N ALA A 167 -2.36 -12.25 15.26
CA ALA A 167 -2.58 -11.27 14.19
C ALA A 167 -3.02 -11.93 12.89
N ILE A 168 -3.75 -11.16 12.07
CA ILE A 168 -3.92 -11.36 10.63
C ILE A 168 -3.38 -10.12 9.94
N ALA A 169 -2.63 -10.30 8.86
CA ALA A 169 -2.23 -9.21 7.99
C ALA A 169 -2.88 -9.33 6.61
N ILE A 170 -3.06 -8.19 5.95
CA ILE A 170 -3.49 -8.10 4.56
C ILE A 170 -2.48 -7.23 3.83
N GLU A 171 -1.98 -7.71 2.70
CA GLU A 171 -1.00 -7.02 1.88
C GLU A 171 -1.39 -6.99 0.40
N ASP A 172 -0.90 -5.97 -0.31
CA ASP A 172 -1.22 -5.75 -1.73
C ASP A 172 -0.22 -6.40 -2.69
N THR A 173 0.96 -6.77 -2.20
CA THR A 173 2.03 -7.39 -3.01
C THR A 173 2.59 -8.64 -2.35
N LYS A 174 3.07 -9.59 -3.19
CA LYS A 174 3.75 -10.81 -2.72
C LYS A 174 4.96 -10.53 -1.85
N ALA A 175 5.77 -9.54 -2.21
CA ALA A 175 6.96 -9.18 -1.45
C ALA A 175 6.58 -8.73 -0.03
N ASN A 176 5.54 -7.92 0.10
CA ASN A 176 5.04 -7.47 1.40
C ASN A 176 4.35 -8.59 2.17
N GLN A 177 3.57 -9.46 1.49
CA GLN A 177 2.98 -10.66 2.10
C GLN A 177 4.06 -11.56 2.70
N SER A 178 5.17 -11.76 1.97
CA SER A 178 6.30 -12.54 2.46
C SER A 178 6.91 -11.94 3.73
N SER A 179 7.00 -10.60 3.83
CA SER A 179 7.46 -9.91 5.02
C SER A 179 6.64 -10.27 6.27
N ALA A 180 5.31 -10.24 6.18
CA ALA A 180 4.42 -10.62 7.27
C ALA A 180 4.52 -12.12 7.60
N ASN A 181 4.53 -12.98 6.59
CA ASN A 181 4.64 -14.43 6.77
C ASN A 181 5.96 -14.84 7.45
N LEU A 182 7.08 -14.19 7.11
CA LEU A 182 8.38 -14.42 7.75
C LEU A 182 8.38 -14.05 9.24
N CYS A 183 7.51 -13.11 9.66
CA CYS A 183 7.26 -12.82 11.07
C CYS A 183 6.34 -13.85 11.75
N GLY A 184 5.86 -14.86 11.04
CA GLY A 184 4.90 -15.83 11.54
C GLY A 184 3.45 -15.33 11.57
N ILE A 185 3.16 -14.18 10.97
CA ILE A 185 1.80 -13.63 10.87
C ILE A 185 1.09 -14.29 9.68
N ASP A 186 -0.13 -14.71 9.91
CA ASP A 186 -1.02 -15.18 8.85
C ASP A 186 -1.42 -14.02 7.93
N CYS A 187 -0.96 -14.03 6.67
CA CYS A 187 -1.12 -12.89 5.76
C CYS A 187 -1.86 -13.27 4.49
N TYR A 188 -2.90 -12.52 4.20
CA TYR A 188 -3.68 -12.61 2.97
C TYR A 188 -3.17 -11.59 1.94
N LEU A 189 -3.08 -12.02 0.68
CA LEU A 189 -2.78 -11.16 -0.45
C LEU A 189 -4.08 -10.56 -0.98
N PHE A 190 -4.15 -9.24 -1.04
CA PHE A 190 -5.25 -8.48 -1.64
C PHE A 190 -4.71 -7.57 -2.73
N PRO A 191 -4.42 -8.12 -3.92
CA PRO A 191 -3.76 -7.37 -4.98
C PRO A 191 -4.64 -6.26 -5.51
N GLY A 192 -4.02 -5.14 -5.89
CA GLY A 192 -4.70 -4.03 -6.55
C GLY A 192 -4.98 -4.32 -8.02
N GLU A 193 -5.78 -3.47 -8.65
CA GLU A 193 -6.17 -3.59 -10.07
C GLU A 193 -4.98 -3.50 -11.03
N TYR A 194 -3.88 -2.89 -10.58
CA TYR A 194 -2.65 -2.73 -11.36
C TYR A 194 -1.59 -3.80 -11.02
N ALA A 195 -1.91 -4.73 -10.12
CA ALA A 195 -1.00 -5.79 -9.75
C ALA A 195 -0.90 -6.86 -10.86
N THR A 196 0.32 -7.23 -11.20
CA THR A 196 0.56 -8.40 -12.04
C THR A 196 0.63 -9.63 -11.16
N ILE A 197 -0.33 -10.54 -11.33
CA ILE A 197 -0.42 -11.80 -10.59
C ILE A 197 -0.25 -12.94 -11.58
N ASN A 198 0.60 -13.91 -11.25
CA ASN A 198 0.74 -15.11 -12.05
C ASN A 198 -0.24 -16.23 -11.59
N CYS A 199 -0.38 -17.29 -12.40
CA CYS A 199 -1.29 -18.38 -12.09
C CYS A 199 -0.95 -19.09 -10.77
N GLU A 200 0.33 -19.22 -10.42
CA GLU A 200 0.76 -19.85 -9.17
C GLU A 200 0.30 -19.06 -7.95
N ASP A 201 0.30 -17.73 -8.06
CA ASP A 201 -0.20 -16.86 -7.00
C ASP A 201 -1.70 -17.02 -6.79
N MET A 202 -2.46 -17.20 -7.88
CA MET A 202 -3.91 -17.42 -7.85
C MET A 202 -4.32 -18.77 -7.26
N LEU A 203 -3.45 -19.76 -7.30
CA LEU A 203 -3.69 -21.08 -6.68
C LEU A 203 -3.49 -21.05 -5.16
N GLY A 204 -2.96 -19.96 -4.60
CA GLY A 204 -2.77 -19.78 -3.17
C GLY A 204 -4.09 -19.62 -2.42
N LYS A 205 -4.26 -20.35 -1.30
CA LYS A 205 -5.47 -20.28 -0.47
C LYS A 205 -5.66 -18.95 0.27
N LYS A 206 -4.64 -18.08 0.30
CA LYS A 206 -4.63 -16.81 1.04
C LYS A 206 -4.59 -15.61 0.10
N ILE A 207 -5.46 -15.62 -0.89
CA ILE A 207 -5.67 -14.49 -1.81
C ILE A 207 -7.12 -14.01 -1.74
N ILE A 208 -7.29 -12.70 -1.72
CA ILE A 208 -8.59 -12.01 -1.78
C ILE A 208 -8.68 -11.40 -3.17
N THR A 209 -9.65 -11.82 -3.98
CA THR A 209 -9.74 -11.43 -5.38
C THR A 209 -10.71 -10.29 -5.66
N GLU A 210 -11.76 -10.16 -4.86
CA GLU A 210 -12.84 -9.18 -5.13
C GLU A 210 -13.10 -8.27 -3.94
N LYS A 211 -13.45 -8.84 -2.80
CA LYS A 211 -13.86 -8.11 -1.61
C LYS A 211 -13.20 -8.69 -0.36
N LEU A 212 -12.72 -7.81 0.52
CA LEU A 212 -12.28 -8.22 1.84
C LEU A 212 -13.49 -8.63 2.69
N GLU A 213 -13.59 -9.92 3.00
CA GLU A 213 -14.61 -10.46 3.88
C GLU A 213 -13.95 -10.93 5.18
N LEU A 214 -13.84 -10.00 6.14
CA LEU A 214 -13.07 -10.23 7.37
C LEU A 214 -13.54 -11.47 8.13
N LEU A 215 -14.85 -11.69 8.26
CA LEU A 215 -15.37 -12.82 9.01
C LEU A 215 -14.94 -14.18 8.44
N LYS A 216 -14.68 -14.26 7.13
CA LYS A 216 -14.19 -15.49 6.48
C LYS A 216 -12.70 -15.76 6.74
N ILE A 217 -11.95 -14.76 7.18
CA ILE A 217 -10.50 -14.89 7.43
C ILE A 217 -10.16 -14.87 8.92
N LEU A 218 -11.13 -14.63 9.80
CA LEU A 218 -10.97 -14.69 11.26
C LEU A 218 -11.07 -16.13 11.82
N ASP A 219 -11.67 -17.04 11.07
CA ASP A 219 -11.77 -18.46 11.40
C ASP A 219 -10.41 -19.17 11.19
#